data_106ff1f16629596824434b92b81cd0ff
#
_entry.id   106ff1f16629596824434b92b81cd0ff
#
_cell.length_a   1.000
_cell.length_b   1.000
_cell.length_c   1.000
_cell.angle_alpha   90.00
_cell.angle_beta   90.00
_cell.angle_gamma   90.00
#
_symmetry.space_group_name_H-M   'P 1'
#
loop_
_entity.id
_entity.type
_entity.pdbx_description
1 polymer ?
#
loop_
_entity_poly.entity_id
_entity_poly.type
_entity_poly.pdbx_seq_one_letter_code
_entity_poly.pdbx_strand_id
1 'polypeptide(L)'
;PFTYVKNSYIASPEFARGMPDFIKVCNVVKTFKQTRILQVGPRPFDFWTVICNEGELLERFNISLSPVPIQEVVQEIKKVKEQQPDKLQAVIDYFETNTEVQISARDLEMVAALKVALQNLCESYGCNAGVIQCWTALQDEIGILPYASLSLLQEEGLPFVCETDVHGAISELLVEAASLGEHRAIFADVNCRHPENENGELLQHLGVFAYSTAETKPILPQRHFVFDYPGSVAFRAIKIGRASCRERV
;
A
#
# COMPACT_ATOMS: atom_id res chain seq x y z
N PRO A 1 -1.84 31.55 -4.72
CA PRO A 1 -0.41 31.28 -4.79
C PRO A 1 -0.05 30.79 -6.18
N PHE A 2 1.13 31.10 -6.66
CA PHE A 2 1.68 30.64 -7.93
C PHE A 2 3.19 30.44 -7.78
N THR A 3 3.74 29.59 -8.66
CA THR A 3 5.18 29.35 -8.77
C THR A 3 5.66 29.84 -10.13
N TYR A 4 6.86 30.34 -10.21
CA TYR A 4 7.48 30.70 -11.48
C TYR A 4 8.94 30.25 -11.53
N VAL A 5 9.42 29.96 -12.72
CA VAL A 5 10.83 29.63 -12.96
C VAL A 5 11.55 30.93 -13.32
N LYS A 6 12.44 31.39 -12.43
CA LYS A 6 13.10 32.67 -12.56
C LYS A 6 14.09 32.68 -13.74
N ASN A 7 14.10 33.76 -14.52
CA ASN A 7 15.04 33.99 -15.61
C ASN A 7 15.14 32.81 -16.61
N SER A 8 13.98 32.26 -16.99
CA SER A 8 13.92 31.10 -17.87
C SER A 8 13.14 31.41 -19.16
N TYR A 9 13.48 30.69 -20.22
CA TYR A 9 12.72 30.57 -21.44
C TYR A 9 12.56 29.09 -21.79
N ILE A 10 11.65 28.74 -22.67
CA ILE A 10 11.21 27.33 -22.90
C ILE A 10 12.39 26.38 -23.19
N ALA A 11 13.44 26.84 -23.91
CA ALA A 11 14.59 26.01 -24.24
C ALA A 11 15.73 26.11 -23.19
N SER A 12 15.53 26.80 -22.07
CA SER A 12 16.57 26.92 -21.04
C SER A 12 16.66 25.68 -20.14
N PRO A 13 17.85 25.37 -19.63
CA PRO A 13 18.02 24.29 -18.67
C PRO A 13 17.19 24.50 -17.37
N GLU A 14 16.99 25.75 -16.97
CA GLU A 14 16.15 26.12 -15.81
C GLU A 14 14.70 25.73 -16.02
N PHE A 15 14.15 26.00 -17.22
CA PHE A 15 12.78 25.59 -17.56
C PHE A 15 12.67 24.09 -17.65
N ALA A 16 13.64 23.42 -18.28
CA ALA A 16 13.68 21.95 -18.43
C ALA A 16 13.69 21.23 -17.07
N ARG A 17 14.28 21.85 -16.02
CA ARG A 17 14.24 21.32 -14.63
C ARG A 17 12.95 21.72 -13.90
N GLY A 18 12.56 22.98 -13.99
CA GLY A 18 11.46 23.53 -13.18
C GLY A 18 10.08 23.06 -13.64
N MET A 19 9.88 22.78 -14.91
CA MET A 19 8.57 22.34 -15.43
C MET A 19 8.19 20.91 -14.94
N PRO A 20 9.06 19.90 -15.01
CA PRO A 20 8.78 18.59 -14.43
C PRO A 20 8.45 18.65 -12.95
N ASP A 21 9.21 19.41 -12.16
CA ASP A 21 8.96 19.57 -10.73
C ASP A 21 7.61 20.22 -10.46
N PHE A 22 7.24 21.25 -11.23
CA PHE A 22 5.92 21.87 -11.13
C PHE A 22 4.79 20.88 -11.46
N ILE A 23 4.94 20.04 -12.48
CA ILE A 23 3.96 19.00 -12.85
C ILE A 23 3.81 18.00 -11.68
N LYS A 24 4.92 17.55 -11.08
CA LYS A 24 4.89 16.67 -9.91
C LYS A 24 4.13 17.29 -8.74
N VAL A 25 4.42 18.55 -8.42
CA VAL A 25 3.69 19.28 -7.35
C VAL A 25 2.20 19.38 -7.66
N CYS A 26 1.83 19.70 -8.90
CA CYS A 26 0.43 19.73 -9.32
C CYS A 26 -0.25 18.35 -9.15
N ASN A 27 0.45 17.28 -9.49
CA ASN A 27 -0.08 15.92 -9.36
C ASN A 27 -0.27 15.55 -7.87
N VAL A 28 0.70 15.86 -7.00
CA VAL A 28 0.58 15.67 -5.55
C VAL A 28 -0.64 16.40 -4.99
N VAL A 29 -0.80 17.69 -5.31
CA VAL A 29 -1.94 18.49 -4.84
C VAL A 29 -3.27 17.95 -5.35
N LYS A 30 -3.32 17.51 -6.62
CA LYS A 30 -4.51 16.88 -7.21
C LYS A 30 -4.85 15.60 -6.46
N THR A 31 -3.89 14.70 -6.29
CA THR A 31 -4.07 13.42 -5.58
C THR A 31 -4.54 13.65 -4.15
N PHE A 32 -3.90 14.56 -3.42
CA PHE A 32 -4.31 14.90 -2.05
C PHE A 32 -5.78 15.32 -1.95
N LYS A 33 -6.23 16.19 -2.85
CA LYS A 33 -7.63 16.68 -2.87
C LYS A 33 -8.64 15.61 -3.30
N GLN A 34 -8.20 14.58 -3.98
CA GLN A 34 -9.05 13.50 -4.48
C GLN A 34 -8.96 12.23 -3.62
N THR A 35 -8.25 12.29 -2.51
CA THR A 35 -8.05 11.12 -1.64
C THR A 35 -9.37 10.66 -1.02
N ARG A 36 -9.66 9.37 -1.22
CA ARG A 36 -10.79 8.63 -0.67
C ARG A 36 -10.27 7.29 -0.17
N ILE A 37 -10.50 6.99 1.10
CA ILE A 37 -9.86 5.85 1.77
C ILE A 37 -10.93 4.86 2.22
N LEU A 38 -10.81 3.62 1.78
CA LEU A 38 -11.59 2.50 2.33
C LEU A 38 -10.96 2.11 3.68
N GLN A 39 -11.75 2.12 4.75
CA GLN A 39 -11.28 1.70 6.06
C GLN A 39 -11.90 0.36 6.44
N VAL A 40 -11.12 -0.71 6.45
CA VAL A 40 -11.56 -2.05 6.79
C VAL A 40 -11.29 -2.33 8.27
N GLY A 41 -12.37 -2.32 9.05
CA GLY A 41 -12.31 -2.52 10.50
C GLY A 41 -11.75 -1.31 11.28
N PRO A 42 -11.75 -1.39 12.61
CA PRO A 42 -11.15 -0.38 13.48
C PRO A 42 -9.62 -0.51 13.52
N ARG A 43 -8.94 0.53 14.02
CA ARG A 43 -7.52 0.40 14.36
C ARG A 43 -7.30 -0.69 15.41
N PRO A 44 -6.14 -1.36 15.43
CA PRO A 44 -5.78 -2.25 16.52
C PRO A 44 -5.74 -1.49 17.86
N PHE A 45 -6.09 -2.17 18.97
CA PHE A 45 -6.30 -1.53 20.26
C PHE A 45 -5.09 -0.69 20.75
N ASP A 46 -3.89 -1.23 20.62
CA ASP A 46 -2.66 -0.61 21.15
C ASP A 46 -2.02 0.44 20.21
N PHE A 47 -2.56 0.63 18.99
CA PHE A 47 -2.01 1.55 17.99
C PHE A 47 -2.57 2.97 18.16
N TRP A 48 -2.13 3.67 19.19
CA TRP A 48 -2.57 5.04 19.49
C TRP A 48 -2.07 6.07 18.49
N THR A 49 -0.93 5.84 17.88
CA THR A 49 -0.29 6.77 16.93
C THR A 49 -1.00 6.87 15.59
N VAL A 50 -1.83 5.89 15.23
CA VAL A 50 -2.60 5.90 13.98
C VAL A 50 -3.97 6.54 14.11
N ILE A 51 -4.31 7.13 15.27
CA ILE A 51 -5.56 7.87 15.45
C ILE A 51 -5.54 9.08 14.53
N CYS A 52 -6.57 9.22 13.70
CA CYS A 52 -6.79 10.39 12.87
C CYS A 52 -8.08 11.12 13.26
N ASN A 53 -8.15 12.40 12.93
CA ASN A 53 -9.36 13.19 13.05
C ASN A 53 -10.08 13.23 11.70
N GLU A 54 -10.98 12.27 11.48
CA GLU A 54 -11.74 12.14 10.23
C GLU A 54 -12.54 13.41 9.88
N GLY A 55 -13.11 14.08 10.90
CA GLY A 55 -13.84 15.32 10.70
C GLY A 55 -12.95 16.45 10.16
N GLU A 56 -11.73 16.57 10.69
CA GLU A 56 -10.76 17.55 10.21
C GLU A 56 -10.27 17.21 8.79
N LEU A 57 -10.00 15.93 8.51
CA LEU A 57 -9.61 15.48 7.18
C LEU A 57 -10.67 15.83 6.14
N LEU A 58 -11.94 15.61 6.46
CA LEU A 58 -13.05 15.93 5.56
C LEU A 58 -13.24 17.43 5.41
N GLU A 59 -13.34 18.16 6.51
CA GLU A 59 -13.67 19.60 6.50
C GLU A 59 -12.57 20.45 5.87
N ARG A 60 -11.30 20.21 6.22
CA ARG A 60 -10.17 21.02 5.75
C ARG A 60 -9.61 20.61 4.42
N PHE A 61 -9.61 19.31 4.14
CA PHE A 61 -8.87 18.75 2.99
C PHE A 61 -9.76 18.01 1.99
N ASN A 62 -11.06 17.83 2.30
CA ASN A 62 -11.98 17.05 1.50
C ASN A 62 -11.53 15.57 1.33
N ILE A 63 -10.80 15.04 2.30
CA ILE A 63 -10.41 13.64 2.38
C ILE A 63 -11.51 12.90 3.14
N SER A 64 -12.09 11.87 2.53
CA SER A 64 -13.14 11.09 3.17
C SER A 64 -12.70 9.66 3.41
N LEU A 65 -13.19 9.10 4.52
CA LEU A 65 -13.06 7.69 4.86
C LEU A 65 -14.39 6.99 4.64
N SER A 66 -14.33 5.77 4.11
CA SER A 66 -15.47 4.87 3.95
C SER A 66 -15.26 3.65 4.84
N PRO A 67 -15.76 3.68 6.10
CA PRO A 67 -15.58 2.56 7.01
C PRO A 67 -16.47 1.38 6.61
N VAL A 68 -15.87 0.20 6.51
CA VAL A 68 -16.55 -1.07 6.27
C VAL A 68 -16.18 -2.10 7.34
N PRO A 69 -17.13 -2.92 7.81
CA PRO A 69 -16.84 -3.99 8.75
C PRO A 69 -16.11 -5.15 8.04
N ILE A 70 -15.33 -5.93 8.79
CA ILE A 70 -14.66 -7.13 8.27
C ILE A 70 -15.65 -8.11 7.63
N GLN A 71 -16.87 -8.20 8.14
CA GLN A 71 -17.93 -9.05 7.61
C GLN A 71 -18.28 -8.71 6.15
N GLU A 72 -18.17 -7.45 5.74
CA GLU A 72 -18.41 -7.05 4.36
C GLU A 72 -17.30 -7.58 3.43
N VAL A 73 -16.06 -7.54 3.88
CA VAL A 73 -14.93 -8.18 3.15
C VAL A 73 -15.16 -9.67 3.00
N VAL A 74 -15.59 -10.36 4.07
CA VAL A 74 -15.90 -11.80 4.01
C VAL A 74 -17.02 -12.11 3.03
N GLN A 75 -18.06 -11.27 2.99
CA GLN A 75 -19.15 -11.43 2.02
C GLN A 75 -18.65 -11.20 0.59
N GLU A 76 -17.80 -10.19 0.38
CA GLU A 76 -17.26 -9.92 -0.94
C GLU A 76 -16.31 -11.03 -1.42
N ILE A 77 -15.50 -11.63 -0.52
CA ILE A 77 -14.69 -12.82 -0.82
C ILE A 77 -15.59 -13.97 -1.34
N LYS A 78 -16.73 -14.21 -0.70
CA LYS A 78 -17.69 -15.25 -1.16
C LYS A 78 -18.22 -14.93 -2.55
N LYS A 79 -18.64 -13.70 -2.81
CA LYS A 79 -19.09 -13.25 -4.14
C LYS A 79 -18.01 -13.41 -5.20
N VAL A 80 -16.75 -13.05 -4.90
CA VAL A 80 -15.62 -13.24 -5.82
C VAL A 80 -15.48 -14.70 -6.22
N LYS A 81 -15.50 -15.62 -5.24
CA LYS A 81 -15.37 -17.05 -5.48
C LYS A 81 -16.53 -17.62 -6.31
N GLU A 82 -17.74 -17.14 -6.12
CA GLU A 82 -18.94 -17.62 -6.80
C GLU A 82 -19.16 -17.00 -8.18
N GLN A 83 -18.81 -15.71 -8.34
CA GLN A 83 -19.26 -14.89 -9.48
C GLN A 83 -18.13 -14.35 -10.35
N GLN A 84 -16.87 -14.43 -9.89
CA GLN A 84 -15.72 -13.85 -10.59
C GLN A 84 -14.54 -14.85 -10.71
N PRO A 85 -14.78 -16.12 -11.16
CA PRO A 85 -13.74 -17.13 -11.21
C PRO A 85 -12.57 -16.75 -12.13
N ASP A 86 -12.82 -16.03 -13.21
CA ASP A 86 -11.78 -15.61 -14.15
C ASP A 86 -10.83 -14.58 -13.51
N LYS A 87 -11.37 -13.61 -12.76
CA LYS A 87 -10.53 -12.66 -12.03
C LYS A 87 -9.73 -13.34 -10.93
N LEU A 88 -10.37 -14.27 -10.22
CA LEU A 88 -9.73 -15.06 -9.17
C LEU A 88 -8.55 -15.87 -9.75
N GLN A 89 -8.78 -16.57 -10.86
CA GLN A 89 -7.75 -17.40 -11.51
C GLN A 89 -6.58 -16.53 -12.00
N ALA A 90 -6.86 -15.37 -12.60
CA ALA A 90 -5.80 -14.45 -13.05
C ALA A 90 -4.87 -14.01 -11.90
N VAL A 91 -5.39 -13.83 -10.69
CA VAL A 91 -4.58 -13.49 -9.52
C VAL A 91 -3.79 -14.69 -9.01
N ILE A 92 -4.38 -15.89 -9.04
CA ILE A 92 -3.68 -17.13 -8.71
C ILE A 92 -2.49 -17.32 -9.68
N ASP A 93 -2.73 -17.23 -10.98
CA ASP A 93 -1.70 -17.35 -12.03
C ASP A 93 -0.57 -16.33 -11.85
N TYR A 94 -0.92 -15.11 -11.44
CA TYR A 94 0.09 -14.09 -11.11
C TYR A 94 1.01 -14.56 -9.99
N PHE A 95 0.47 -15.05 -8.88
CA PHE A 95 1.27 -15.52 -7.75
C PHE A 95 2.14 -16.72 -8.13
N GLU A 96 1.59 -17.71 -8.82
CA GLU A 96 2.33 -18.91 -9.26
C GLU A 96 3.48 -18.55 -10.21
N THR A 97 3.29 -17.55 -11.07
CA THR A 97 4.32 -17.09 -12.01
C THR A 97 5.40 -16.25 -11.33
N ASN A 98 4.99 -15.28 -10.49
CA ASN A 98 5.88 -14.24 -10.02
C ASN A 98 6.44 -14.50 -8.62
N THR A 99 5.95 -15.50 -7.89
CA THR A 99 6.39 -15.83 -6.54
C THR A 99 6.72 -17.33 -6.41
N GLU A 100 7.49 -17.67 -5.37
CA GLU A 100 7.64 -19.04 -4.90
C GLU A 100 6.50 -19.35 -3.92
N VAL A 101 5.49 -20.10 -4.38
CA VAL A 101 4.32 -20.42 -3.57
C VAL A 101 4.62 -21.65 -2.71
N GLN A 102 4.63 -21.51 -1.38
CA GLN A 102 4.82 -22.59 -0.41
C GLN A 102 3.54 -22.87 0.41
N ILE A 103 2.49 -22.05 0.24
CA ILE A 103 1.18 -22.23 0.88
C ILE A 103 0.32 -23.22 0.11
N SER A 104 -0.75 -23.75 0.75
CA SER A 104 -1.69 -24.64 0.10
C SER A 104 -2.48 -23.95 -1.02
N ALA A 105 -3.00 -24.74 -1.99
CA ALA A 105 -3.86 -24.21 -3.04
C ALA A 105 -5.12 -23.50 -2.47
N ARG A 106 -5.67 -24.01 -1.36
CA ARG A 106 -6.80 -23.39 -0.66
C ARG A 106 -6.43 -22.00 -0.09
N ASP A 107 -5.25 -21.90 0.50
CA ASP A 107 -4.79 -20.64 1.09
C ASP A 107 -4.43 -19.63 -0.01
N LEU A 108 -3.83 -20.08 -1.11
CA LEU A 108 -3.56 -19.24 -2.29
C LEU A 108 -4.85 -18.71 -2.90
N GLU A 109 -5.88 -19.55 -3.04
CA GLU A 109 -7.21 -19.12 -3.48
C GLU A 109 -7.80 -18.06 -2.54
N MET A 110 -7.63 -18.21 -1.23
CA MET A 110 -8.11 -17.23 -0.26
C MET A 110 -7.35 -15.90 -0.36
N VAL A 111 -6.02 -15.94 -0.52
CA VAL A 111 -5.17 -14.76 -0.76
C VAL A 111 -5.63 -14.02 -2.02
N ALA A 112 -5.84 -14.75 -3.11
CA ALA A 112 -6.30 -14.18 -4.38
C ALA A 112 -7.71 -13.58 -4.26
N ALA A 113 -8.62 -14.28 -3.58
CA ALA A 113 -9.99 -13.82 -3.37
C ALA A 113 -10.04 -12.56 -2.49
N LEU A 114 -9.21 -12.47 -1.44
CA LEU A 114 -9.08 -11.27 -0.63
C LEU A 114 -8.59 -10.08 -1.46
N LYS A 115 -7.58 -10.27 -2.31
CA LYS A 115 -7.07 -9.22 -3.20
C LYS A 115 -8.17 -8.65 -4.09
N VAL A 116 -8.93 -9.52 -4.76
CA VAL A 116 -10.02 -9.10 -5.65
C VAL A 116 -11.16 -8.45 -4.85
N ALA A 117 -11.51 -8.97 -3.68
CA ALA A 117 -12.55 -8.42 -2.83
C ALA A 117 -12.23 -6.99 -2.37
N LEU A 118 -11.00 -6.73 -1.93
CA LEU A 118 -10.58 -5.39 -1.52
C LEU A 118 -10.58 -4.41 -2.69
N GLN A 119 -10.18 -4.84 -3.87
CA GLN A 119 -10.25 -4.04 -5.08
C GLN A 119 -11.69 -3.68 -5.44
N ASN A 120 -12.59 -4.67 -5.47
CA ASN A 120 -14.03 -4.45 -5.75
C ASN A 120 -14.66 -3.48 -4.74
N LEU A 121 -14.32 -3.59 -3.46
CA LEU A 121 -14.82 -2.68 -2.43
C LEU A 121 -14.30 -1.25 -2.66
N CYS A 122 -13.02 -1.07 -2.95
CA CYS A 122 -12.49 0.25 -3.31
C CYS A 122 -13.22 0.85 -4.52
N GLU A 123 -13.44 0.06 -5.57
CA GLU A 123 -14.18 0.50 -6.75
C GLU A 123 -15.63 0.90 -6.41
N SER A 124 -16.33 0.09 -5.60
CA SER A 124 -17.73 0.34 -5.24
C SER A 124 -17.93 1.56 -4.34
N TYR A 125 -16.97 1.84 -3.47
CA TYR A 125 -16.96 3.03 -2.60
C TYR A 125 -16.27 4.25 -3.21
N GLY A 126 -15.71 4.12 -4.42
CA GLY A 126 -14.97 5.20 -5.09
C GLY A 126 -13.69 5.59 -4.36
N CYS A 127 -13.04 4.64 -3.68
CA CYS A 127 -11.82 4.84 -2.94
C CYS A 127 -10.59 4.58 -3.80
N ASN A 128 -9.53 5.37 -3.59
CA ASN A 128 -8.25 5.23 -4.30
C ASN A 128 -7.09 4.80 -3.39
N ALA A 129 -7.40 4.48 -2.14
CA ALA A 129 -6.52 3.82 -1.19
C ALA A 129 -7.34 3.06 -0.16
N GLY A 130 -6.72 2.17 0.59
CA GLY A 130 -7.33 1.48 1.70
C GLY A 130 -6.44 1.38 2.93
N VAL A 131 -7.08 1.19 4.06
CA VAL A 131 -6.42 0.84 5.33
C VAL A 131 -7.15 -0.34 5.95
N ILE A 132 -6.43 -1.24 6.61
CA ILE A 132 -7.02 -2.48 7.09
C ILE A 132 -6.53 -2.84 8.48
N GLN A 133 -7.45 -3.34 9.31
CA GLN A 133 -7.13 -3.99 10.57
C GLN A 133 -6.47 -5.35 10.29
N CYS A 134 -5.14 -5.36 10.21
CA CYS A 134 -4.37 -6.58 9.94
C CYS A 134 -4.06 -7.41 11.20
N TRP A 135 -4.54 -7.03 12.38
CA TRP A 135 -4.38 -7.64 13.70
C TRP A 135 -5.72 -7.67 14.44
N THR A 136 -6.26 -8.75 14.92
CA THR A 136 -6.07 -10.19 14.58
C THR A 136 -7.35 -10.71 13.93
N ALA A 137 -8.42 -9.91 14.02
CA ALA A 137 -9.78 -10.30 13.68
C ALA A 137 -9.93 -10.79 12.22
N LEU A 138 -9.20 -10.20 11.28
CA LEU A 138 -9.28 -10.62 9.88
C LEU A 138 -8.73 -12.03 9.69
N GLN A 139 -7.53 -12.33 10.23
CA GLN A 139 -6.94 -13.67 10.10
C GLN A 139 -7.76 -14.74 10.83
N ASP A 140 -8.33 -14.39 11.98
CA ASP A 140 -9.22 -15.30 12.71
C ASP A 140 -10.47 -15.66 11.91
N GLU A 141 -10.99 -14.72 11.11
CA GLU A 141 -12.19 -14.90 10.31
C GLU A 141 -11.93 -15.63 8.99
N ILE A 142 -10.81 -15.34 8.29
CA ILE A 142 -10.55 -15.91 6.96
C ILE A 142 -9.40 -16.92 6.91
N GLY A 143 -8.65 -17.09 7.99
CA GLY A 143 -7.58 -18.08 8.12
C GLY A 143 -6.28 -17.73 7.42
N ILE A 144 -6.11 -16.50 6.93
CA ILE A 144 -4.88 -16.03 6.27
C ILE A 144 -4.50 -14.62 6.72
N LEU A 145 -3.22 -14.27 6.56
CA LEU A 145 -2.74 -12.89 6.64
C LEU A 145 -3.03 -12.13 5.34
N PRO A 146 -3.28 -10.82 5.39
CA PRO A 146 -3.61 -10.04 4.20
C PRO A 146 -2.38 -9.65 3.37
N TYR A 147 -1.16 -9.79 3.87
CA TYR A 147 0.02 -9.11 3.35
C TYR A 147 0.35 -9.38 1.89
N ALA A 148 0.24 -10.64 1.43
CA ALA A 148 0.46 -10.96 0.02
C ALA A 148 -0.56 -10.27 -0.89
N SER A 149 -1.84 -10.24 -0.47
CA SER A 149 -2.92 -9.55 -1.19
C SER A 149 -2.68 -8.05 -1.25
N LEU A 150 -2.32 -7.43 -0.12
CA LEU A 150 -2.06 -5.99 -0.03
C LEU A 150 -0.84 -5.59 -0.85
N SER A 151 0.23 -6.40 -0.83
CA SER A 151 1.43 -6.18 -1.65
C SER A 151 1.13 -6.17 -3.15
N LEU A 152 0.18 -7.01 -3.60
CA LEU A 152 -0.24 -7.00 -5.00
C LEU A 152 -1.12 -5.78 -5.33
N LEU A 153 -1.99 -5.35 -4.43
CA LEU A 153 -2.74 -4.10 -4.59
C LEU A 153 -1.80 -2.89 -4.67
N GLN A 154 -0.78 -2.85 -3.82
CA GLN A 154 0.28 -1.83 -3.86
C GLN A 154 1.02 -1.84 -5.20
N GLU A 155 1.39 -3.03 -5.71
CA GLU A 155 2.01 -3.18 -7.04
C GLU A 155 1.16 -2.60 -8.15
N GLU A 156 -0.14 -2.80 -8.09
CA GLU A 156 -1.11 -2.31 -9.07
C GLU A 156 -1.48 -0.81 -8.89
N GLY A 157 -0.91 -0.13 -7.89
CA GLY A 157 -1.14 1.30 -7.63
C GLY A 157 -2.41 1.61 -6.85
N LEU A 158 -2.91 0.64 -6.10
CA LEU A 158 -3.95 0.81 -5.10
C LEU A 158 -3.33 0.59 -3.71
N PRO A 159 -2.77 1.63 -3.08
CA PRO A 159 -2.13 1.50 -1.78
C PRO A 159 -3.10 0.98 -0.73
N PHE A 160 -2.67 -0.03 0.02
CA PHE A 160 -3.45 -0.60 1.10
C PHE A 160 -2.57 -0.79 2.34
N VAL A 161 -2.74 0.09 3.32
CA VAL A 161 -1.85 0.20 4.48
C VAL A 161 -2.37 -0.62 5.66
N CYS A 162 -1.46 -1.25 6.38
CA CYS A 162 -1.74 -1.99 7.61
C CYS A 162 -2.18 -1.08 8.76
N GLU A 163 -2.69 -1.72 9.82
CA GLU A 163 -2.91 -1.10 11.13
C GLU A 163 -3.95 0.03 11.12
N THR A 164 -4.71 0.12 10.04
CA THR A 164 -5.69 1.20 9.82
C THR A 164 -5.05 2.59 9.90
N ASP A 165 -3.77 2.70 9.43
CA ASP A 165 -3.04 3.96 9.39
C ASP A 165 -3.46 4.83 8.20
N VAL A 166 -4.43 5.70 8.46
CA VAL A 166 -4.96 6.64 7.48
C VAL A 166 -3.91 7.65 7.01
N HIS A 167 -3.04 8.12 7.91
CA HIS A 167 -1.98 9.06 7.54
C HIS A 167 -0.90 8.37 6.70
N GLY A 168 -0.61 7.10 6.97
CA GLY A 168 0.25 6.27 6.14
C GLY A 168 -0.29 6.14 4.71
N ALA A 169 -1.58 5.82 4.56
CA ALA A 169 -2.22 5.72 3.24
C ALA A 169 -2.19 7.04 2.45
N ILE A 170 -2.46 8.17 3.13
CA ILE A 170 -2.32 9.50 2.51
C ILE A 170 -0.87 9.72 2.06
N SER A 171 0.10 9.40 2.91
CA SER A 171 1.53 9.59 2.62
C SER A 171 1.99 8.76 1.43
N GLU A 172 1.57 7.51 1.32
CA GLU A 172 1.87 6.66 0.16
C GLU A 172 1.33 7.25 -1.14
N LEU A 173 0.04 7.65 -1.15
CA LEU A 173 -0.55 8.32 -2.32
C LEU A 173 0.25 9.54 -2.76
N LEU A 174 0.73 10.36 -1.81
CA LEU A 174 1.49 11.58 -2.12
C LEU A 174 2.89 11.27 -2.68
N VAL A 175 3.57 10.27 -2.10
CA VAL A 175 4.91 9.85 -2.57
C VAL A 175 4.82 9.25 -3.97
N GLU A 176 3.83 8.41 -4.23
CA GLU A 176 3.60 7.85 -5.57
C GLU A 176 3.20 8.95 -6.59
N ALA A 177 2.35 9.88 -6.18
CA ALA A 177 1.98 11.02 -7.03
C ALA A 177 3.19 11.92 -7.37
N ALA A 178 4.13 12.08 -6.43
CA ALA A 178 5.37 12.84 -6.66
C ALA A 178 6.29 12.15 -7.68
N SER A 179 6.22 10.83 -7.81
CA SER A 179 6.92 10.09 -8.86
C SER A 179 6.16 10.02 -10.19
N LEU A 180 4.98 10.62 -10.30
CA LEU A 180 4.04 10.48 -11.41
C LEU A 180 3.60 9.01 -11.65
N GLY A 181 3.64 8.18 -10.62
CA GLY A 181 3.32 6.77 -10.67
C GLY A 181 4.43 5.86 -11.21
N GLU A 182 5.64 6.39 -11.43
CA GLU A 182 6.78 5.61 -11.89
C GLU A 182 7.33 4.67 -10.81
N HIS A 183 7.12 5.00 -9.54
CA HIS A 183 7.61 4.24 -8.40
C HIS A 183 6.50 3.97 -7.39
N ARG A 184 6.59 2.82 -6.72
CA ARG A 184 5.70 2.47 -5.61
C ARG A 184 6.28 2.92 -4.28
N ALA A 185 5.42 3.37 -3.38
CA ALA A 185 5.79 3.68 -2.01
C ALA A 185 6.10 2.40 -1.22
N ILE A 186 6.77 2.56 -0.09
CA ILE A 186 7.04 1.51 0.88
C ILE A 186 6.58 2.00 2.25
N PHE A 187 5.76 1.20 2.91
CA PHE A 187 5.34 1.41 4.29
C PHE A 187 6.20 0.58 5.23
N ALA A 188 6.99 1.22 6.07
CA ALA A 188 7.94 0.53 6.94
C ALA A 188 8.17 1.24 8.26
N ASP A 189 8.42 0.45 9.30
CA ASP A 189 8.89 0.92 10.60
C ASP A 189 10.37 1.28 10.55
N VAL A 190 10.75 2.35 11.23
CA VAL A 190 12.14 2.66 11.55
C VAL A 190 12.54 1.80 12.74
N ASN A 191 13.19 0.68 12.47
CA ASN A 191 13.47 -0.34 13.49
C ASN A 191 14.70 0.00 14.34
N CYS A 192 15.87 0.17 13.72
CA CYS A 192 17.09 0.49 14.44
C CYS A 192 18.13 1.15 13.54
N ARG A 193 19.10 1.83 14.16
CA ARG A 193 20.27 2.35 13.47
C ARG A 193 21.22 1.26 13.02
N HIS A 194 21.87 1.48 11.90
CA HIS A 194 22.95 0.62 11.46
C HIS A 194 24.12 0.70 12.44
N PRO A 195 24.68 -0.44 12.90
CA PRO A 195 25.72 -0.43 13.96
C PRO A 195 27.02 0.26 13.56
N GLU A 196 27.34 0.30 12.27
CA GLU A 196 28.62 0.82 11.74
C GLU A 196 28.46 2.05 10.83
N ASN A 197 27.22 2.50 10.59
CA ASN A 197 26.94 3.63 9.71
C ASN A 197 25.95 4.59 10.36
N GLU A 198 26.43 5.72 10.84
CA GLU A 198 25.62 6.75 11.50
C GLU A 198 24.46 7.31 10.64
N ASN A 199 24.56 7.18 9.31
CA ASN A 199 23.52 7.58 8.36
C ASN A 199 22.70 6.38 7.84
N GLY A 200 22.89 5.20 8.42
CA GLY A 200 22.16 3.98 8.05
C GLY A 200 21.05 3.69 9.05
N GLU A 201 19.87 3.36 8.52
CA GLU A 201 18.72 2.90 9.31
C GLU A 201 18.23 1.56 8.75
N LEU A 202 17.78 0.67 9.64
CA LEU A 202 17.04 -0.53 9.24
C LEU A 202 15.56 -0.18 9.18
N LEU A 203 15.01 -0.28 8.00
CA LEU A 203 13.58 -0.21 7.78
C LEU A 203 13.04 -1.62 7.63
N GLN A 204 11.97 -1.92 8.36
CA GLN A 204 11.32 -3.23 8.35
C GLN A 204 9.82 -3.05 8.51
N HIS A 205 9.06 -3.90 7.85
CA HIS A 205 7.65 -4.09 8.13
C HIS A 205 7.25 -5.55 7.93
N LEU A 206 6.25 -6.02 8.66
CA LEU A 206 5.72 -7.38 8.51
C LEU A 206 4.71 -7.51 7.38
N GLY A 207 4.50 -6.48 6.61
CA GLY A 207 3.39 -6.36 5.69
C GLY A 207 3.76 -5.87 4.29
N VAL A 208 3.23 -4.74 3.91
CA VAL A 208 2.96 -4.37 2.53
C VAL A 208 4.16 -3.76 1.83
N PHE A 209 4.67 -4.46 0.80
CA PHE A 209 5.67 -3.95 -0.11
C PHE A 209 5.29 -4.35 -1.53
N ALA A 210 5.32 -3.42 -2.47
CA ALA A 210 5.10 -3.73 -3.87
C ALA A 210 6.13 -4.75 -4.40
N TYR A 211 5.68 -5.72 -5.18
CA TYR A 211 6.53 -6.81 -5.69
C TYR A 211 7.68 -6.32 -6.57
N SER A 212 7.51 -5.21 -7.29
CA SER A 212 8.56 -4.55 -8.09
C SER A 212 9.73 -4.03 -7.25
N THR A 213 9.58 -3.92 -5.93
CA THR A 213 10.67 -3.54 -5.01
C THR A 213 11.53 -4.73 -4.57
N ALA A 214 11.17 -5.94 -4.94
CA ALA A 214 11.89 -7.14 -4.56
C ALA A 214 13.23 -7.29 -5.30
N GLU A 215 14.32 -7.56 -4.57
CA GLU A 215 15.64 -7.86 -5.14
C GLU A 215 15.73 -9.31 -5.66
N THR A 216 14.93 -10.19 -5.07
CA THR A 216 14.85 -11.61 -5.41
C THR A 216 13.41 -12.01 -5.61
N LYS A 217 13.16 -13.17 -6.23
CA LYS A 217 11.81 -13.70 -6.39
C LYS A 217 11.12 -13.79 -5.02
N PRO A 218 9.98 -13.15 -4.81
CA PRO A 218 9.25 -13.20 -3.54
C PRO A 218 8.78 -14.62 -3.21
N ILE A 219 8.72 -14.91 -1.92
CA ILE A 219 8.24 -16.22 -1.42
C ILE A 219 6.95 -15.99 -0.64
N LEU A 220 5.94 -16.80 -0.88
CA LEU A 220 4.76 -16.94 -0.04
C LEU A 220 5.01 -18.10 0.92
N PRO A 221 5.54 -17.84 2.12
CA PRO A 221 5.96 -18.90 3.04
C PRO A 221 4.74 -19.64 3.60
N GLN A 222 4.92 -20.91 3.94
CA GLN A 222 3.86 -21.77 4.46
C GLN A 222 3.16 -21.16 5.67
N ARG A 223 3.93 -20.50 6.55
CA ARG A 223 3.43 -19.77 7.71
C ARG A 223 4.30 -18.55 8.01
N HIS A 224 3.67 -17.53 8.57
CA HIS A 224 4.38 -16.37 9.06
C HIS A 224 5.05 -16.69 10.41
N PHE A 225 6.27 -16.21 10.62
CA PHE A 225 7.08 -16.53 11.80
C PHE A 225 6.55 -15.95 13.13
N VAL A 226 5.68 -14.92 13.07
CA VAL A 226 5.05 -14.31 14.26
C VAL A 226 3.63 -14.83 14.49
N PHE A 227 2.82 -14.86 13.44
CA PHE A 227 1.37 -15.05 13.56
C PHE A 227 0.88 -16.49 13.28
N ASP A 228 1.74 -17.37 12.83
CA ASP A 228 1.39 -18.76 12.50
C ASP A 228 0.23 -18.93 11.48
N TYR A 229 0.01 -17.93 10.62
CA TYR A 229 -0.94 -17.96 9.49
C TYR A 229 -0.22 -17.92 8.15
N PRO A 230 -0.78 -18.54 7.08
CA PRO A 230 -0.33 -18.33 5.70
C PRO A 230 -0.75 -16.94 5.19
N GLY A 231 -0.29 -16.56 3.98
CA GLY A 231 -0.72 -15.32 3.31
C GLY A 231 0.22 -14.12 3.54
N SER A 232 1.35 -14.34 4.20
CA SER A 232 2.44 -13.37 4.18
C SER A 232 3.27 -13.47 2.91
N VAL A 233 4.10 -12.46 2.67
CA VAL A 233 5.10 -12.47 1.62
C VAL A 233 6.46 -12.14 2.24
N ALA A 234 7.50 -12.84 1.81
CA ALA A 234 8.87 -12.61 2.24
C ALA A 234 9.76 -12.31 1.04
N PHE A 235 10.43 -11.18 1.06
CA PHE A 235 11.50 -10.85 0.13
C PHE A 235 12.41 -9.77 0.73
N ARG A 236 13.56 -9.62 0.13
CA ARG A 236 14.46 -8.51 0.43
C ARG A 236 14.16 -7.40 -0.58
N ALA A 237 13.80 -6.22 -0.08
CA ALA A 237 13.56 -5.07 -0.94
C ALA A 237 14.88 -4.50 -1.50
N ILE A 238 14.84 -4.09 -2.75
CA ILE A 238 15.96 -3.43 -3.40
C ILE A 238 16.17 -2.08 -2.72
N LYS A 239 17.41 -1.88 -2.23
CA LYS A 239 18.04 -0.58 -1.91
C LYS A 239 17.06 0.60 -1.82
N ILE A 240 16.28 0.62 -0.77
CA ILE A 240 15.47 1.77 -0.36
C ILE A 240 16.44 2.88 -0.01
N GLY A 241 17.31 3.32 -0.57
CA GLY A 241 18.24 4.22 0.07
C GLY A 241 18.82 5.31 -0.80
N ARG A 242 18.77 5.18 -2.10
CA ARG A 242 19.32 6.23 -2.94
C ARG A 242 18.32 7.34 -3.28
N ALA A 243 17.04 7.08 -3.20
CA ALA A 243 16.04 8.10 -3.49
C ALA A 243 15.72 8.97 -2.28
N SER A 244 15.52 8.38 -1.11
CA SER A 244 15.15 9.12 0.12
C SER A 244 16.33 9.80 0.80
N CYS A 245 17.56 9.30 0.63
CA CYS A 245 18.74 9.92 1.23
C CYS A 245 19.31 11.10 0.42
N ARG A 246 18.77 11.43 -0.74
CA ARG A 246 19.25 12.56 -1.54
C ARG A 246 18.52 13.87 -1.27
N GLU A 247 17.38 13.84 -0.64
CA GLU A 247 16.71 15.05 -0.18
C GLU A 247 17.14 15.39 1.25
N ARG A 248 18.36 15.80 1.41
CA ARG A 248 18.70 16.68 2.52
C ARG A 248 18.18 18.07 2.13
N VAL A 249 17.18 18.50 2.84
CA VAL A 249 16.81 19.91 2.96
C VAL A 249 17.97 20.68 3.57
#